data_6d09cf175b327c128f141fb70ecd12dc
#
_entry.id   6d09cf175b327c128f141fb70ecd12dc
#
_cell.length_a   1.000
_cell.length_b   1.000
_cell.length_c   1.000
_cell.angle_alpha   90.00
_cell.angle_beta   90.00
_cell.angle_gamma   90.00
#
_symmetry.space_group_name_H-M   'P 1'
#
loop_
_entity.id
_entity.type
_entity.pdbx_description
1 polymer ?
#
loop_
_entity_poly.entity_id
_entity_poly.type
_entity_poly.pdbx_seq_one_letter_code
_entity_poly.pdbx_strand_id
1 'polypeptide(L)'
;MILRLVVVCAASASVAMASDYGTTGLIDIPTARFDRDGTFAVGASIDERHRQFSITYQVTPWLQGTFRYTGFDKFFYWDRNYEFKARLWKEELYLPQVAVGIRDIVGTGFFGSEYVVANKRIGNTDVTLGAGWGRLAGKGLGSNPLTPIDG
;
A
#
# COMPACT_ATOMS: atom_id res chain seq x y z
N MET A 1 2.48 -25.72 -14.51
CA MET A 1 3.26 -25.20 -13.35
C MET A 1 4.00 -23.98 -13.86
N ILE A 2 3.42 -22.79 -13.66
CA ILE A 2 3.95 -21.53 -14.19
C ILE A 2 4.88 -20.93 -13.15
N LEU A 3 6.13 -20.73 -13.52
CA LEU A 3 7.19 -20.15 -12.69
C LEU A 3 6.90 -18.66 -12.44
N ARG A 4 6.59 -18.29 -11.20
CA ARG A 4 6.48 -16.88 -10.80
C ARG A 4 7.88 -16.31 -10.67
N LEU A 5 8.27 -15.47 -11.62
CA LEU A 5 9.54 -14.74 -11.55
C LEU A 5 9.31 -13.45 -10.78
N VAL A 6 9.72 -13.41 -9.53
CA VAL A 6 9.82 -12.18 -8.74
C VAL A 6 11.26 -11.69 -8.86
N VAL A 7 11.48 -10.63 -9.65
CA VAL A 7 12.78 -9.97 -9.73
C VAL A 7 12.77 -8.84 -8.70
N VAL A 8 13.44 -9.06 -7.57
CA VAL A 8 13.72 -8.01 -6.58
C VAL A 8 15.15 -7.55 -6.82
N CYS A 9 15.34 -6.40 -7.42
CA CYS A 9 16.62 -5.70 -7.42
C CYS A 9 16.76 -4.91 -6.12
N ALA A 10 17.39 -5.49 -5.10
CA ALA A 10 17.74 -4.81 -3.87
C ALA A 10 19.15 -4.25 -3.95
N ALA A 11 19.28 -2.94 -4.19
CA ALA A 11 20.48 -2.20 -3.86
C ALA A 11 20.34 -1.64 -2.45
N SER A 12 20.85 -2.38 -1.48
CA SER A 12 20.93 -2.23 -0.02
C SER A 12 19.98 -3.18 0.74
N ALA A 13 20.60 -4.04 1.54
CA ALA A 13 19.93 -5.11 2.29
C ALA A 13 19.16 -4.58 3.51
N SER A 14 18.03 -3.96 3.28
CA SER A 14 16.93 -3.94 4.21
C SER A 14 15.82 -4.72 3.53
N VAL A 15 15.27 -5.71 4.23
CA VAL A 15 14.07 -6.40 3.76
C VAL A 15 12.97 -5.36 3.73
N ALA A 16 12.81 -4.69 2.60
CA ALA A 16 11.65 -3.85 2.34
C ALA A 16 10.47 -4.83 2.25
N MET A 17 9.60 -4.83 3.24
CA MET A 17 8.33 -5.54 3.16
C MET A 17 7.41 -4.71 2.24
N ALA A 18 7.65 -4.83 0.95
CA ALA A 18 6.76 -4.24 -0.05
C ALA A 18 5.57 -5.18 -0.22
N SER A 19 4.38 -4.64 -0.09
CA SER A 19 3.16 -5.32 -0.50
C SER A 19 3.09 -5.42 -2.03
N ASP A 20 2.19 -6.23 -2.58
CA ASP A 20 1.92 -6.26 -4.03
C ASP A 20 1.55 -4.87 -4.56
N TYR A 21 1.07 -3.98 -3.71
CA TYR A 21 0.79 -2.58 -4.02
C TYR A 21 2.01 -1.66 -3.98
N GLY A 22 3.19 -2.16 -3.62
CA GLY A 22 4.44 -1.39 -3.57
C GLY A 22 4.66 -0.57 -2.30
N THR A 23 3.62 -0.34 -1.51
CA THR A 23 3.73 0.32 -0.20
C THR A 23 4.26 -0.63 0.87
N THR A 24 4.84 -0.09 1.95
CA THR A 24 5.17 -0.90 3.12
C THR A 24 3.91 -1.57 3.67
N GLY A 25 3.86 -2.90 3.60
CA GLY A 25 2.68 -3.67 3.97
C GLY A 25 2.88 -5.18 3.87
N LEU A 26 1.81 -5.91 4.16
CA LEU A 26 1.73 -7.37 4.03
C LEU A 26 0.91 -7.67 2.78
N ILE A 27 1.50 -8.27 1.75
CA ILE A 27 0.85 -8.62 0.48
C ILE A 27 -0.14 -7.53 0.01
N ASP A 28 -1.42 -7.59 0.41
CA ASP A 28 -2.46 -6.63 0.04
C ASP A 28 -2.83 -5.65 1.16
N ILE A 29 -2.36 -5.88 2.38
CA ILE A 29 -2.75 -5.12 3.57
C ILE A 29 -1.68 -4.10 3.89
N PRO A 30 -2.02 -2.79 3.95
CA PRO A 30 -1.09 -1.77 4.38
C PRO A 30 -0.73 -1.94 5.86
N THR A 31 0.48 -1.52 6.23
CA THR A 31 0.91 -1.41 7.63
C THR A 31 1.20 0.03 7.99
N ALA A 32 1.24 0.34 9.29
CA ALA A 32 1.65 1.66 9.74
C ALA A 32 3.19 1.83 9.74
N ARG A 33 3.94 0.83 9.28
CA ARG A 33 5.40 0.91 9.19
C ARG A 33 5.84 1.76 8.00
N PHE A 34 6.98 2.43 8.15
CA PHE A 34 7.60 3.31 7.18
C PHE A 34 9.05 2.92 7.00
N ASP A 35 9.56 3.16 5.82
CA ASP A 35 10.98 3.03 5.53
C ASP A 35 11.77 4.21 6.10
N ARG A 36 13.08 4.15 5.93
CA ARG A 36 13.97 5.26 6.28
C ARG A 36 13.70 6.42 5.33
N ASP A 37 13.86 7.63 5.84
CA ASP A 37 13.77 8.85 5.05
C ASP A 37 14.66 8.79 3.81
N GLY A 38 14.15 9.23 2.67
CA GLY A 38 14.84 9.18 1.38
C GLY A 38 14.92 7.79 0.73
N THR A 39 14.32 6.75 1.31
CA THR A 39 14.30 5.41 0.68
C THR A 39 13.48 5.44 -0.60
N PHE A 40 14.08 4.91 -1.65
CA PHE A 40 13.45 4.70 -2.94
C PHE A 40 13.38 3.20 -3.23
N ALA A 41 12.19 2.69 -3.48
CA ALA A 41 11.96 1.29 -3.77
C ALA A 41 11.24 1.12 -5.11
N VAL A 42 11.63 0.10 -5.86
CA VAL A 42 10.97 -0.28 -7.12
C VAL A 42 10.50 -1.71 -6.97
N GLY A 43 9.26 -1.95 -7.32
CA GLY A 43 8.64 -3.27 -7.28
C GLY A 43 8.02 -3.65 -8.62
N ALA A 44 7.96 -4.95 -8.87
CA ALA A 44 7.19 -5.51 -9.96
C ALA A 44 6.48 -6.77 -9.46
N SER A 45 5.20 -6.90 -9.76
CA SER A 45 4.40 -8.09 -9.51
C SER A 45 3.71 -8.51 -10.79
N ILE A 46 3.75 -9.80 -11.09
CA ILE A 46 3.13 -10.37 -12.29
C ILE A 46 2.31 -11.58 -11.85
N ASP A 47 1.02 -11.49 -12.05
CA ASP A 47 0.11 -12.62 -11.89
C ASP A 47 -0.60 -12.97 -13.23
N GLU A 48 -1.53 -13.92 -13.21
CA GLU A 48 -2.23 -14.38 -14.41
C GLU A 48 -3.15 -13.31 -15.04
N ARG A 49 -3.45 -12.23 -14.32
CA ARG A 49 -4.44 -11.21 -14.72
C ARG A 49 -3.89 -9.81 -14.77
N HIS A 50 -2.79 -9.55 -14.03
CA HIS A 50 -2.26 -8.22 -13.83
C HIS A 50 -0.74 -8.21 -13.90
N ARG A 51 -0.21 -7.15 -14.49
CA ARG A 51 1.21 -6.79 -14.43
C ARG A 51 1.31 -5.46 -13.73
N GLN A 52 1.95 -5.45 -12.56
CA GLN A 52 2.10 -4.24 -11.77
C GLN A 52 3.55 -3.82 -11.67
N PHE A 53 3.78 -2.53 -11.85
CA PHE A 53 5.06 -1.89 -11.56
C PHE A 53 4.80 -0.79 -10.53
N SER A 54 5.62 -0.74 -9.50
CA SER A 54 5.48 0.26 -8.45
C SER A 54 6.80 0.97 -8.18
N ILE A 55 6.69 2.25 -7.87
CA ILE A 55 7.77 3.08 -7.38
C ILE A 55 7.28 3.71 -6.09
N THR A 56 7.99 3.45 -5.01
CA THR A 56 7.67 4.00 -3.68
C THR A 56 8.82 4.85 -3.19
N TYR A 57 8.50 6.03 -2.71
CA TYR A 57 9.44 6.99 -2.18
C TYR A 57 9.03 7.44 -0.77
N GLN A 58 9.94 7.27 0.17
CA GLN A 58 9.80 7.81 1.52
C GLN A 58 10.22 9.27 1.51
N VAL A 59 9.24 10.18 1.33
CA VAL A 59 9.46 11.62 1.12
C VAL A 59 10.00 12.28 2.37
N THR A 60 9.45 11.91 3.51
CA THR A 60 9.83 12.37 4.85
C THR A 60 9.66 11.22 5.84
N PRO A 61 10.17 11.33 7.08
CA PRO A 61 9.97 10.26 8.06
C PRO A 61 8.51 9.90 8.36
N TRP A 62 7.56 10.73 7.95
CA TRP A 62 6.13 10.55 8.21
C TRP A 62 5.25 10.47 6.95
N LEU A 63 5.84 10.68 5.75
CA LEU A 63 5.09 10.69 4.48
C LEU A 63 5.75 9.77 3.47
N GLN A 64 4.98 8.83 2.94
CA GLN A 64 5.37 7.94 1.85
C GLN A 64 4.42 8.13 0.67
N GLY A 65 4.99 8.22 -0.53
CA GLY A 65 4.25 8.25 -1.78
C GLY A 65 4.57 7.01 -2.62
N THR A 66 3.56 6.44 -3.26
CA THR A 66 3.72 5.32 -4.19
C THR A 66 3.01 5.63 -5.50
N PHE A 67 3.74 5.46 -6.58
CA PHE A 67 3.20 5.39 -7.93
C PHE A 67 3.12 3.94 -8.37
N ARG A 68 1.99 3.55 -8.94
CA ARG A 68 1.78 2.21 -9.46
C ARG A 68 1.21 2.28 -10.87
N TYR A 69 1.74 1.41 -11.73
CA TYR A 69 1.30 1.23 -13.10
C TYR A 69 0.84 -0.20 -13.29
N THR A 70 -0.46 -0.40 -13.53
CA THR A 70 -1.10 -1.70 -13.58
C THR A 70 -1.65 -1.97 -14.98
N GLY A 71 -1.17 -3.04 -15.63
CA GLY A 71 -1.69 -3.53 -16.90
C GLY A 71 -2.66 -4.69 -16.69
N PHE A 72 -3.78 -4.67 -17.41
CA PHE A 72 -4.80 -5.72 -17.43
C PHE A 72 -4.74 -6.48 -18.75
N ASP A 73 -4.38 -7.77 -18.73
CA ASP A 73 -4.19 -8.56 -19.95
C ASP A 73 -5.49 -8.72 -20.77
N LYS A 74 -6.66 -8.71 -20.12
CA LYS A 74 -7.95 -8.91 -20.80
C LYS A 74 -8.45 -7.70 -21.59
N PHE A 75 -7.98 -6.48 -21.28
CA PHE A 75 -8.56 -5.25 -21.85
C PHE A 75 -7.54 -4.36 -22.54
N PHE A 76 -6.27 -4.74 -22.61
CA PHE A 76 -5.16 -3.88 -23.10
C PHE A 76 -5.14 -2.49 -22.45
N TYR A 77 -5.61 -2.41 -21.21
CA TYR A 77 -5.73 -1.17 -20.46
C TYR A 77 -4.64 -1.07 -19.40
N TRP A 78 -4.03 0.10 -19.31
CA TRP A 78 -3.03 0.42 -18.30
C TRP A 78 -3.56 1.51 -17.38
N ASP A 79 -3.60 1.21 -16.10
CA ASP A 79 -4.06 2.12 -15.07
C ASP A 79 -2.89 2.72 -14.28
N ARG A 80 -3.00 4.01 -13.97
CA ARG A 80 -2.04 4.78 -13.19
C ARG A 80 -2.64 5.10 -11.84
N ASN A 81 -1.96 4.66 -10.79
CA ASN A 81 -2.46 4.82 -9.44
C ASN A 81 -1.44 5.57 -8.59
N TYR A 82 -1.92 6.51 -7.81
CA TYR A 82 -1.13 7.23 -6.83
C TYR A 82 -1.67 6.92 -5.44
N GLU A 83 -0.76 6.56 -4.53
CA GLU A 83 -1.07 6.30 -3.13
C GLU A 83 -0.21 7.21 -2.24
N PHE A 84 -0.81 7.76 -1.21
CA PHE A 84 -0.11 8.46 -0.15
C PHE A 84 -0.45 7.84 1.20
N LYS A 85 0.60 7.68 2.01
CA LYS A 85 0.49 7.17 3.38
C LYS A 85 1.20 8.13 4.33
N ALA A 86 0.48 8.58 5.36
CA ALA A 86 1.00 9.51 6.35
C ALA A 86 0.93 8.90 7.74
N ARG A 87 2.02 9.05 8.51
CA ARG A 87 2.06 8.64 9.90
C ARG A 87 1.47 9.75 10.76
N LEU A 88 0.49 9.40 11.58
CA LEU A 88 -0.12 10.31 12.55
C LEU A 88 0.74 10.43 13.80
N TRP A 89 1.21 9.30 14.34
CA TRP A 89 2.17 9.27 15.46
C TRP A 89 3.02 8.01 15.44
N LYS A 90 4.15 8.07 16.11
CA LYS A 90 5.11 6.98 16.25
C LYS A 90 4.65 5.99 17.31
N GLU A 91 5.17 4.75 17.21
CA GLU A 91 5.03 3.79 18.29
C GLU A 91 5.78 4.24 19.54
N GLU A 92 5.12 4.13 20.67
CA GLU A 92 5.67 4.36 22.02
C GLU A 92 5.43 3.12 22.88
N LEU A 93 5.87 3.14 24.14
CA LEU A 93 5.78 1.99 25.03
C LEU A 93 4.35 1.41 25.11
N TYR A 94 3.34 2.24 25.22
CA TYR A 94 1.92 1.83 25.33
C TYR A 94 1.09 2.16 24.10
N LEU A 95 1.55 3.03 23.22
CA LEU A 95 0.81 3.46 22.03
C LEU A 95 1.30 2.76 20.77
N PRO A 96 0.40 2.27 19.92
CA PRO A 96 0.77 1.76 18.61
C PRO A 96 1.20 2.89 17.69
N GLN A 97 2.00 2.61 16.70
CA GLN A 97 2.18 3.51 15.56
C GLN A 97 0.91 3.52 14.74
N VAL A 98 0.44 4.71 14.35
CA VAL A 98 -0.76 4.86 13.52
C VAL A 98 -0.44 5.62 12.24
N ALA A 99 -1.00 5.14 11.15
CA ALA A 99 -0.94 5.78 9.86
C ALA A 99 -2.30 5.76 9.17
N VAL A 100 -2.49 6.74 8.31
CA VAL A 100 -3.61 6.82 7.37
C VAL A 100 -3.08 6.78 5.96
N GLY A 101 -3.87 6.27 5.04
CA GLY A 101 -3.50 6.29 3.64
C GLY A 101 -4.71 6.35 2.73
N ILE A 102 -4.44 6.84 1.53
CA ILE A 102 -5.42 6.94 0.46
C ILE A 102 -4.79 6.38 -0.82
N ARG A 103 -5.49 5.47 -1.47
CA ARG A 103 -5.10 4.81 -2.71
C ARG A 103 -5.91 5.35 -3.87
N ASP A 104 -5.28 5.41 -5.05
CA ASP A 104 -5.93 5.78 -6.31
C ASP A 104 -6.59 7.17 -6.29
N ILE A 105 -5.84 8.17 -5.81
CA ILE A 105 -6.30 9.56 -5.71
C ILE A 105 -6.53 10.16 -7.11
N VAL A 106 -5.69 9.78 -8.07
CA VAL A 106 -5.77 10.25 -9.47
C VAL A 106 -5.62 9.03 -10.37
N GLY A 107 -6.73 8.41 -10.71
CA GLY A 107 -6.77 7.21 -11.53
C GLY A 107 -8.19 6.90 -11.95
N THR A 108 -8.46 5.65 -12.29
CA THR A 108 -9.80 5.18 -12.69
C THR A 108 -10.75 4.97 -11.52
N GLY A 109 -10.29 5.07 -10.29
CA GLY A 109 -11.06 4.73 -9.09
C GLY A 109 -11.23 3.22 -8.85
N PHE A 110 -10.72 2.36 -9.74
CA PHE A 110 -10.83 0.90 -9.58
C PHE A 110 -10.16 0.37 -8.30
N PHE A 111 -9.13 1.06 -7.84
CA PHE A 111 -8.36 0.70 -6.65
C PHE A 111 -8.57 1.69 -5.49
N GLY A 112 -9.53 2.62 -5.66
CA GLY A 112 -9.84 3.63 -4.66
C GLY A 112 -10.13 3.02 -3.30
N SER A 113 -9.37 3.43 -2.30
CA SER A 113 -9.56 3.02 -0.92
C SER A 113 -8.87 3.98 0.03
N GLU A 114 -9.50 4.23 1.15
CA GLU A 114 -8.91 4.90 2.30
C GLU A 114 -8.78 3.91 3.44
N TYR A 115 -7.76 4.11 4.25
CA TYR A 115 -7.51 3.24 5.38
C TYR A 115 -6.86 3.97 6.56
N VAL A 116 -7.08 3.38 7.72
CA VAL A 116 -6.37 3.69 8.96
C VAL A 116 -5.76 2.38 9.46
N VAL A 117 -4.49 2.40 9.81
CA VAL A 117 -3.79 1.23 10.33
C VAL A 117 -2.99 1.57 11.57
N ALA A 118 -2.92 0.61 12.47
CA ALA A 118 -2.12 0.68 13.69
C ALA A 118 -1.19 -0.53 13.74
N ASN A 119 0.07 -0.30 14.11
CA ASN A 119 1.06 -1.34 14.35
C ASN A 119 1.62 -1.24 15.75
N LYS A 120 1.72 -2.39 16.41
CA LYS A 120 2.35 -2.52 17.71
C LYS A 120 3.29 -3.70 17.73
N ARG A 121 4.55 -3.46 18.13
CA ARG A 121 5.50 -4.52 18.38
C ARG A 121 5.35 -5.02 19.81
N ILE A 122 5.14 -6.32 19.93
CA ILE A 122 5.05 -7.04 21.21
C ILE A 122 6.10 -8.14 21.19
N GLY A 123 7.22 -7.91 21.85
CA GLY A 123 8.38 -8.79 21.76
C GLY A 123 8.90 -8.91 20.32
N ASN A 124 8.92 -10.10 19.77
CA ASN A 124 9.36 -10.38 18.39
C ASN A 124 8.22 -10.35 17.36
N THR A 125 6.99 -10.06 17.80
CA THR A 125 5.80 -10.05 16.93
C THR A 125 5.38 -8.62 16.62
N ASP A 126 5.13 -8.32 15.37
CA ASP A 126 4.55 -7.05 14.94
C ASP A 126 3.08 -7.27 14.58
N VAL A 127 2.20 -6.72 15.42
CA VAL A 127 0.75 -6.86 15.26
C VAL A 127 0.23 -5.67 14.48
N THR A 128 -0.52 -5.94 13.41
CA THR A 128 -1.18 -4.93 12.59
C THR A 128 -2.68 -5.03 12.75
N LEU A 129 -3.33 -3.91 13.02
CA LEU A 129 -4.78 -3.78 13.04
C LEU A 129 -5.17 -2.58 12.17
N GLY A 130 -6.20 -2.72 11.36
CA GLY A 130 -6.63 -1.63 10.50
C GLY A 130 -8.10 -1.70 10.12
N ALA A 131 -8.59 -0.56 9.66
CA ALA A 131 -9.89 -0.42 9.04
C ALA A 131 -9.71 0.32 7.71
N GLY A 132 -10.47 -0.08 6.70
CA GLY A 132 -10.40 0.54 5.38
C GLY A 132 -11.75 0.52 4.69
N TRP A 133 -11.89 1.41 3.74
CA TRP A 133 -13.07 1.57 2.88
C TRP A 133 -12.70 1.39 1.42
N GLY A 134 -13.72 1.39 0.56
CA GLY A 134 -13.50 1.16 -0.86
C GLY A 134 -13.09 -0.27 -1.15
N ARG A 135 -12.10 -0.46 -2.02
CA ARG A 135 -11.66 -1.79 -2.44
C ARG A 135 -11.13 -2.67 -1.28
N LEU A 136 -10.52 -2.08 -0.25
CA LEU A 136 -10.05 -2.82 0.92
C LEU A 136 -11.18 -3.46 1.73
N ALA A 137 -12.37 -2.85 1.71
CA ALA A 137 -13.54 -3.35 2.44
C ALA A 137 -14.35 -4.39 1.67
N GLY A 138 -14.06 -4.62 0.39
CA GLY A 138 -14.89 -5.45 -0.47
C GLY A 138 -16.28 -4.83 -0.71
N LYS A 139 -17.18 -5.57 -1.36
CA LYS A 139 -18.54 -5.07 -1.70
C LYS A 139 -19.52 -5.02 -0.53
N GLY A 140 -19.09 -5.16 0.70
CA GLY A 140 -20.00 -5.39 1.84
C GLY A 140 -19.94 -4.44 3.04
N LEU A 141 -18.98 -3.55 3.10
CA LEU A 141 -18.74 -2.73 4.30
C LEU A 141 -19.07 -1.24 4.12
N GLY A 142 -20.24 -0.94 3.54
CA GLY A 142 -20.75 0.43 3.50
C GLY A 142 -20.11 1.33 2.44
N SER A 143 -20.72 2.49 2.23
CA SER A 143 -20.21 3.52 1.35
C SER A 143 -19.00 4.22 1.98
N ASN A 144 -18.04 4.60 1.15
CA ASN A 144 -16.91 5.42 1.57
C ASN A 144 -17.40 6.71 2.22
N PRO A 145 -17.01 7.02 3.48
CA PRO A 145 -17.45 8.23 4.16
C PRO A 145 -16.95 9.53 3.52
N LEU A 146 -15.95 9.45 2.63
CA LEU A 146 -15.36 10.61 1.95
C LEU A 146 -15.90 10.82 0.53
N THR A 147 -16.67 9.89 -0.03
CA THR A 147 -17.38 10.15 -1.28
C THR A 147 -18.71 10.83 -1.00
N PRO A 148 -19.02 11.97 -1.66
CA PRO A 148 -20.37 12.53 -1.62
C PRO A 148 -21.38 11.46 -2.05
N ILE A 149 -22.45 11.32 -1.31
CA ILE A 149 -23.59 10.49 -1.72
C ILE A 149 -24.26 11.26 -2.86
N ASP A 150 -23.81 11.01 -4.08
CA ASP A 150 -24.56 11.44 -5.25
C ASP A 150 -25.75 10.48 -5.37
N GLY A 151 -26.93 11.05 -5.09
CA GLY A 151 -28.22 10.41 -5.16
C GLY A 151 -28.64 10.08 -6.60
#